data_3f38cf367bbcedd7614f7648cc2c4603
#
_entry.id   3f38cf367bbcedd7614f7648cc2c4603
#
_cell.length_a   1.000
_cell.length_b   1.000
_cell.length_c   1.000
_cell.angle_alpha   90.00
_cell.angle_beta   90.00
_cell.angle_gamma   90.00
#
_symmetry.space_group_name_H-M   'P 1'
#
loop_
_entity.id
_entity.type
_entity.pdbx_description
1 polymer ?
#
loop_
_entity_poly.entity_id
_entity_poly.type
_entity_poly.pdbx_seq_one_letter_code
_entity_poly.pdbx_strand_id
1 'polypeptide(L)'
;MTRMGLVALALAVFGLGLLSPYGPFKGAQLALAVGTSNDKDDDKVTASSDWRDGNMAADAGDWAKAIGHFTKATAADPTDADAENMLGYSYRKSGDYDQALMHYTRALEINPKHKGAHEYIGEAYLKLGDLAKAEEHLKRLDGICTFGCSEYKALKKAVRAYKKNLAS
;
A
#
# COMPACT_ATOMS: atom_id res chain seq x y z
N MET A 1 38.49 25.13 41.06
CA MET A 1 37.85 25.50 42.34
C MET A 1 36.58 24.66 42.46
N THR A 2 36.69 23.61 43.25
CA THR A 2 35.99 23.31 44.52
C THR A 2 34.50 23.01 44.35
N ARG A 3 33.91 21.95 44.76
CA ARG A 3 34.02 20.79 45.71
C ARG A 3 32.74 19.96 45.49
N MET A 4 32.78 18.66 45.27
CA MET A 4 32.65 17.58 46.30
C MET A 4 31.47 17.68 47.25
N GLY A 5 30.61 16.65 47.22
CA GLY A 5 29.58 16.39 48.22
C GLY A 5 28.89 15.05 48.00
N LEU A 6 29.54 14.02 48.52
CA LEU A 6 29.01 12.65 48.73
C LEU A 6 28.18 12.65 50.01
N VAL A 7 26.98 12.06 50.07
CA VAL A 7 26.47 11.38 51.31
C VAL A 7 25.57 10.23 50.88
N ALA A 8 26.02 9.04 51.21
CA ALA A 8 25.24 7.82 51.31
C ALA A 8 24.53 7.76 52.68
N LEU A 9 23.32 7.26 52.75
CA LEU A 9 22.80 6.69 53.96
C LEU A 9 21.87 5.50 53.69
N ALA A 10 22.35 4.32 54.03
CA ALA A 10 21.59 3.10 54.12
C ALA A 10 20.84 3.08 55.47
N LEU A 11 19.58 2.65 55.47
CA LEU A 11 18.90 2.14 56.64
C LEU A 11 18.10 0.90 56.30
N ALA A 12 18.61 -0.21 56.78
CA ALA A 12 17.89 -1.48 56.90
C ALA A 12 16.93 -1.42 58.08
N VAL A 13 15.70 -1.83 57.87
CA VAL A 13 14.79 -2.16 58.94
C VAL A 13 14.28 -3.57 58.79
N PHE A 14 14.73 -4.42 59.66
CA PHE A 14 14.19 -5.75 59.95
C PHE A 14 12.80 -5.61 60.61
N GLY A 15 11.83 -6.37 60.17
CA GLY A 15 10.52 -6.43 60.81
C GLY A 15 9.79 -7.74 60.49
N LEU A 16 10.02 -8.67 61.35
CA LEU A 16 9.27 -9.87 61.77
C LEU A 16 7.88 -10.13 61.15
N GLY A 17 7.76 -11.36 60.80
CA GLY A 17 6.70 -12.20 60.35
C GLY A 17 5.33 -12.11 61.05
N LEU A 18 4.35 -12.47 60.24
CA LEU A 18 3.13 -13.12 60.70
C LEU A 18 2.80 -14.24 59.72
N LEU A 19 2.89 -15.49 60.24
CA LEU A 19 2.36 -16.68 59.59
C LEU A 19 0.83 -16.55 59.48
N SER A 20 0.30 -16.56 58.26
CA SER A 20 -1.10 -16.85 58.03
C SER A 20 -1.25 -18.30 57.57
N PRO A 21 -2.09 -19.10 58.23
CA PRO A 21 -2.35 -20.47 57.82
C PRO A 21 -3.56 -20.52 56.91
N TYR A 22 -3.36 -20.24 55.65
CA TYR A 22 -4.33 -20.62 54.62
C TYR A 22 -3.66 -21.53 53.63
N GLY A 23 -4.18 -22.77 53.58
CA GLY A 23 -3.70 -23.86 52.78
C GLY A 23 -3.71 -23.62 51.28
N PRO A 24 -3.15 -24.56 50.49
CA PRO A 24 -2.92 -24.38 49.08
C PRO A 24 -4.23 -24.33 48.30
N PHE A 25 -4.60 -23.15 47.84
CA PHE A 25 -5.58 -23.02 46.77
C PHE A 25 -4.96 -23.67 45.54
N LYS A 26 -5.44 -24.85 45.17
CA LYS A 26 -5.31 -25.39 43.82
C LYS A 26 -6.14 -24.52 42.89
N GLY A 27 -5.62 -23.35 42.59
CA GLY A 27 -6.11 -22.54 41.51
C GLY A 27 -5.81 -23.27 40.21
N ALA A 28 -6.86 -23.77 39.58
CA ALA A 28 -6.78 -24.21 38.19
C ALA A 28 -6.18 -23.07 37.37
N GLN A 29 -4.96 -23.28 36.87
CA GLN A 29 -4.44 -22.49 35.76
C GLN A 29 -5.36 -22.77 34.59
N LEU A 30 -6.30 -21.83 34.32
CA LEU A 30 -6.82 -21.68 33.01
C LEU A 30 -5.59 -21.24 32.15
N ALA A 31 -4.97 -22.20 31.50
CA ALA A 31 -4.18 -21.92 30.34
C ALA A 31 -5.16 -21.33 29.35
N LEU A 32 -5.20 -20.00 29.26
CA LEU A 32 -5.62 -19.35 28.05
C LEU A 32 -4.67 -19.89 26.97
N ALA A 33 -5.15 -20.88 26.24
CA ALA A 33 -4.63 -21.15 24.92
C ALA A 33 -4.85 -19.85 24.14
N VAL A 34 -3.84 -19.00 24.13
CA VAL A 34 -3.69 -18.00 23.08
C VAL A 34 -3.58 -18.84 21.82
N GLY A 35 -4.71 -18.94 21.11
CA GLY A 35 -4.73 -19.53 19.80
C GLY A 35 -3.66 -18.79 19.00
N THR A 36 -2.69 -19.53 18.50
CA THR A 36 -1.85 -19.07 17.41
C THR A 36 -2.78 -18.88 16.24
N SER A 37 -3.35 -17.66 16.12
CA SER A 37 -3.92 -17.22 14.88
C SER A 37 -2.83 -17.42 13.83
N ASN A 38 -3.18 -18.09 12.74
CA ASN A 38 -2.27 -18.24 11.61
C ASN A 38 -1.98 -16.84 11.09
N ASP A 39 -0.75 -16.34 11.29
CA ASP A 39 -0.31 -15.01 10.88
C ASP A 39 -0.66 -14.69 9.40
N LYS A 40 -0.84 -15.73 8.57
CA LYS A 40 -1.25 -15.60 7.16
C LYS A 40 -2.71 -15.20 6.94
N ASP A 41 -3.62 -15.53 7.85
CA ASP A 41 -5.04 -15.18 7.71
C ASP A 41 -5.28 -13.73 8.15
N ASP A 42 -4.53 -13.26 9.15
CA ASP A 42 -4.59 -11.87 9.60
C ASP A 42 -3.98 -10.91 8.55
N ASP A 43 -2.88 -11.28 7.90
CA ASP A 43 -2.27 -10.50 6.82
C ASP A 43 -3.20 -10.37 5.62
N LYS A 44 -3.93 -11.42 5.25
CA LYS A 44 -4.88 -11.36 4.15
C LYS A 44 -6.10 -10.50 4.46
N VAL A 45 -6.58 -10.51 5.70
CA VAL A 45 -7.69 -9.66 6.14
C VAL A 45 -7.25 -8.18 6.14
N THR A 46 -6.05 -7.88 6.63
CA THR A 46 -5.50 -6.52 6.64
C THR A 46 -5.25 -6.00 5.22
N ALA A 47 -4.67 -6.80 4.32
CA ALA A 47 -4.49 -6.45 2.91
C ALA A 47 -5.84 -6.12 2.23
N SER A 48 -6.88 -6.91 2.49
CA SER A 48 -8.23 -6.66 1.97
C SER A 48 -8.86 -5.38 2.54
N SER A 49 -8.59 -5.03 3.81
CA SER A 49 -9.07 -3.78 4.40
C SER A 49 -8.34 -2.56 3.82
N ASP A 50 -7.01 -2.61 3.71
CA ASP A 50 -6.23 -1.52 3.12
C ASP A 50 -6.57 -1.31 1.63
N TRP A 51 -6.82 -2.36 0.87
CA TRP A 51 -7.35 -2.24 -0.49
C TRP A 51 -8.66 -1.46 -0.55
N ARG A 52 -9.63 -1.82 0.29
CA ARG A 52 -10.94 -1.13 0.35
C ARG A 52 -10.79 0.32 0.78
N ASP A 53 -10.02 0.57 1.84
CA ASP A 53 -9.84 1.90 2.40
C ASP A 53 -9.05 2.81 1.44
N GLY A 54 -8.10 2.22 0.68
CA GLY A 54 -7.42 2.87 -0.42
C GLY A 54 -8.36 3.31 -1.54
N ASN A 55 -9.28 2.44 -1.95
CA ASN A 55 -10.30 2.80 -2.96
C ASN A 55 -11.24 3.90 -2.44
N MET A 56 -11.70 3.82 -1.20
CA MET A 56 -12.54 4.88 -0.60
C MET A 56 -11.81 6.23 -0.56
N ALA A 57 -10.52 6.24 -0.22
CA ALA A 57 -9.70 7.44 -0.24
C ALA A 57 -9.51 7.98 -1.67
N ALA A 58 -9.29 7.10 -2.65
CA ALA A 58 -9.15 7.46 -4.06
C ALA A 58 -10.45 8.05 -4.63
N ASP A 59 -11.60 7.48 -4.29
CA ASP A 59 -12.92 7.99 -4.68
C ASP A 59 -13.21 9.36 -4.07
N ALA A 60 -12.73 9.61 -2.85
CA ALA A 60 -12.81 10.91 -2.18
C ALA A 60 -11.77 11.92 -2.71
N GLY A 61 -10.83 11.52 -3.57
CA GLY A 61 -9.74 12.36 -4.07
C GLY A 61 -8.65 12.62 -3.03
N ASP A 62 -8.64 11.90 -1.91
CA ASP A 62 -7.58 11.98 -0.87
C ASP A 62 -6.40 11.08 -1.27
N TRP A 63 -5.61 11.59 -2.23
CA TRP A 63 -4.52 10.83 -2.83
C TRP A 63 -3.44 10.45 -1.81
N ALA A 64 -3.21 11.27 -0.80
CA ALA A 64 -2.23 10.96 0.25
C ALA A 64 -2.66 9.75 1.07
N LYS A 65 -3.92 9.64 1.46
CA LYS A 65 -4.45 8.47 2.14
C LYS A 65 -4.49 7.25 1.22
N ALA A 66 -4.93 7.42 -0.03
CA ALA A 66 -4.95 6.34 -1.01
C ALA A 66 -3.55 5.72 -1.19
N ILE A 67 -2.51 6.54 -1.35
CA ILE A 67 -1.10 6.10 -1.41
C ILE A 67 -0.75 5.31 -0.14
N GLY A 68 -1.08 5.83 1.05
CA GLY A 68 -0.78 5.14 2.31
C GLY A 68 -1.41 3.75 2.43
N HIS A 69 -2.67 3.62 2.04
CA HIS A 69 -3.38 2.34 2.07
C HIS A 69 -2.90 1.37 0.99
N PHE A 70 -2.74 1.82 -0.26
CA PHE A 70 -2.24 0.94 -1.33
C PHE A 70 -0.79 0.51 -1.11
N THR A 71 0.05 1.34 -0.48
CA THR A 71 1.41 0.93 -0.06
C THR A 71 1.36 -0.24 0.91
N LYS A 72 0.44 -0.25 1.87
CA LYS A 72 0.27 -1.38 2.77
C LYS A 72 -0.29 -2.61 2.04
N ALA A 73 -1.25 -2.41 1.13
CA ALA A 73 -1.80 -3.50 0.33
C ALA A 73 -0.71 -4.19 -0.53
N THR A 74 0.14 -3.42 -1.21
CA THR A 74 1.26 -3.97 -2.00
C THR A 74 2.34 -4.62 -1.13
N ALA A 75 2.55 -4.15 0.10
CA ALA A 75 3.47 -4.78 1.04
C ALA A 75 2.93 -6.12 1.57
N ALA A 76 1.61 -6.23 1.78
CA ALA A 76 0.97 -7.46 2.22
C ALA A 76 0.87 -8.52 1.09
N ASP A 77 0.63 -8.09 -0.15
CA ASP A 77 0.69 -8.97 -1.33
C ASP A 77 1.51 -8.30 -2.46
N PRO A 78 2.83 -8.58 -2.52
CA PRO A 78 3.70 -8.04 -3.58
C PRO A 78 3.42 -8.61 -4.98
N THR A 79 2.48 -9.53 -5.12
CA THR A 79 2.06 -10.14 -6.39
C THR A 79 0.71 -9.64 -6.88
N ASP A 80 0.09 -8.72 -6.16
CA ASP A 80 -1.16 -8.08 -6.56
C ASP A 80 -0.90 -6.95 -7.57
N ALA A 81 -1.10 -7.25 -8.85
CA ALA A 81 -0.96 -6.27 -9.94
C ALA A 81 -1.98 -5.14 -9.87
N ASP A 82 -3.18 -5.41 -9.33
CA ASP A 82 -4.22 -4.38 -9.18
C ASP A 82 -3.84 -3.39 -8.07
N ALA A 83 -3.25 -3.86 -6.96
CA ALA A 83 -2.75 -3.00 -5.89
C ALA A 83 -1.61 -2.09 -6.37
N GLU A 84 -0.64 -2.63 -7.09
CA GLU A 84 0.43 -1.85 -7.73
C GLU A 84 -0.14 -0.82 -8.73
N ASN A 85 -1.11 -1.21 -9.54
CA ASN A 85 -1.78 -0.31 -10.47
C ASN A 85 -2.51 0.83 -9.75
N MET A 86 -3.21 0.56 -8.65
CA MET A 86 -3.93 1.60 -7.90
C MET A 86 -2.99 2.52 -7.12
N LEU A 87 -1.86 2.00 -6.65
CA LEU A 87 -0.80 2.82 -6.06
C LEU A 87 -0.23 3.78 -7.10
N GLY A 88 0.10 3.28 -8.30
CA GLY A 88 0.53 4.10 -9.42
C GLY A 88 -0.52 5.15 -9.84
N TYR A 89 -1.80 4.77 -9.86
CA TYR A 89 -2.89 5.70 -10.14
C TYR A 89 -2.94 6.84 -9.11
N SER A 90 -2.80 6.52 -7.83
CA SER A 90 -2.81 7.51 -6.76
C SER A 90 -1.64 8.50 -6.85
N TYR A 91 -0.43 8.00 -7.14
CA TYR A 91 0.72 8.86 -7.42
C TYR A 91 0.52 9.75 -8.66
N ARG A 92 -0.01 9.19 -9.75
CA ARG A 92 -0.31 9.99 -10.96
C ARG A 92 -1.31 11.11 -10.66
N LYS A 93 -2.33 10.81 -9.87
CA LYS A 93 -3.36 11.79 -9.48
C LYS A 93 -2.82 12.85 -8.52
N SER A 94 -1.83 12.54 -7.72
CA SER A 94 -1.10 13.52 -6.88
C SER A 94 -0.08 14.34 -7.68
N GLY A 95 0.20 13.98 -8.92
CA GLY A 95 1.17 14.66 -9.80
C GLY A 95 2.56 14.06 -9.81
N ASP A 96 2.82 13.00 -9.04
CA ASP A 96 4.10 12.28 -9.03
C ASP A 96 4.13 11.21 -10.13
N TYR A 97 4.50 11.63 -11.33
CA TYR A 97 4.53 10.75 -12.49
C TYR A 97 5.66 9.73 -12.45
N ASP A 98 6.78 10.03 -11.78
CA ASP A 98 7.91 9.11 -11.67
C ASP A 98 7.53 7.91 -10.80
N GLN A 99 6.96 8.13 -9.63
CA GLN A 99 6.43 7.06 -8.79
C GLN A 99 5.29 6.31 -9.49
N ALA A 100 4.41 7.02 -10.17
CA ALA A 100 3.32 6.38 -10.92
C ALA A 100 3.85 5.39 -11.97
N LEU A 101 4.82 5.79 -12.79
CA LEU A 101 5.42 4.93 -13.81
C LEU A 101 6.14 3.73 -13.20
N MET A 102 6.80 3.88 -12.06
CA MET A 102 7.45 2.78 -11.34
C MET A 102 6.42 1.72 -10.93
N HIS A 103 5.34 2.11 -10.28
CA HIS A 103 4.31 1.18 -9.81
C HIS A 103 3.52 0.54 -10.95
N TYR A 104 3.18 1.29 -12.01
CA TYR A 104 2.57 0.70 -13.20
C TYR A 104 3.49 -0.31 -13.90
N THR A 105 4.79 -0.04 -13.96
CA THR A 105 5.77 -0.99 -14.51
C THR A 105 5.77 -2.25 -13.67
N ARG A 106 5.75 -2.12 -12.34
CA ARG A 106 5.65 -3.26 -11.43
C ARG A 106 4.36 -4.06 -11.66
N ALA A 107 3.22 -3.40 -11.83
CA ALA A 107 1.97 -4.07 -12.19
C ALA A 107 2.09 -4.87 -13.50
N LEU A 108 2.80 -4.35 -14.51
CA LEU A 108 3.04 -5.06 -15.78
C LEU A 108 4.09 -6.17 -15.68
N GLU A 109 5.04 -6.10 -14.76
CA GLU A 109 5.93 -7.21 -14.45
C GLU A 109 5.18 -8.40 -13.87
N ILE A 110 4.19 -8.13 -12.99
CA ILE A 110 3.32 -9.14 -12.39
C ILE A 110 2.32 -9.67 -13.42
N ASN A 111 1.63 -8.77 -14.11
CA ASN A 111 0.64 -9.09 -15.13
C ASN A 111 0.88 -8.30 -16.43
N PRO A 112 1.61 -8.84 -17.41
CA PRO A 112 1.91 -8.15 -18.67
C PRO A 112 0.70 -7.79 -19.54
N LYS A 113 -0.50 -8.30 -19.19
CA LYS A 113 -1.76 -7.99 -19.86
C LYS A 113 -2.69 -7.11 -19.04
N HIS A 114 -2.18 -6.48 -17.98
CA HIS A 114 -2.97 -5.60 -17.11
C HIS A 114 -3.44 -4.35 -17.87
N LYS A 115 -4.70 -4.32 -18.26
CA LYS A 115 -5.25 -3.29 -19.15
C LYS A 115 -5.19 -1.89 -18.53
N GLY A 116 -5.57 -1.77 -17.25
CA GLY A 116 -5.51 -0.48 -16.53
C GLY A 116 -4.09 0.10 -16.46
N ALA A 117 -3.08 -0.75 -16.20
CA ALA A 117 -1.69 -0.28 -16.16
C ALA A 117 -1.23 0.23 -17.55
N HIS A 118 -1.56 -0.47 -18.63
CA HIS A 118 -1.26 0.03 -19.98
C HIS A 118 -1.97 1.36 -20.29
N GLU A 119 -3.24 1.51 -19.92
CA GLU A 119 -3.98 2.77 -20.10
C GLU A 119 -3.30 3.90 -19.34
N TYR A 120 -3.05 3.70 -18.04
CA TYR A 120 -2.55 4.77 -17.16
C TYR A 120 -1.09 5.15 -17.43
N ILE A 121 -0.25 4.20 -17.84
CA ILE A 121 1.10 4.52 -18.34
C ILE A 121 1.02 5.39 -19.60
N GLY A 122 0.16 5.00 -20.54
CA GLY A 122 -0.03 5.80 -21.77
C GLY A 122 -0.49 7.22 -21.46
N GLU A 123 -1.43 7.39 -20.54
CA GLU A 123 -1.88 8.72 -20.10
C GLU A 123 -0.78 9.51 -19.37
N ALA A 124 0.04 8.84 -18.53
CA ALA A 124 1.18 9.46 -17.87
C ALA A 124 2.21 9.97 -18.89
N TYR A 125 2.54 9.17 -19.91
CA TYR A 125 3.44 9.60 -20.97
C TYR A 125 2.90 10.78 -21.77
N LEU A 126 1.60 10.86 -22.03
CA LEU A 126 1.02 12.06 -22.67
C LEU A 126 1.20 13.32 -21.80
N LYS A 127 1.09 13.19 -20.48
CA LYS A 127 1.35 14.30 -19.55
C LYS A 127 2.81 14.73 -19.54
N LEU A 128 3.72 13.77 -19.70
CA LEU A 128 5.16 14.00 -19.81
C LEU A 128 5.62 14.43 -21.22
N GLY A 129 4.71 14.51 -22.19
CA GLY A 129 5.03 14.91 -23.56
C GLY A 129 5.56 13.79 -24.47
N ASP A 130 5.59 12.54 -23.99
CA ASP A 130 6.10 11.39 -24.74
C ASP A 130 4.97 10.66 -25.48
N LEU A 131 4.57 11.23 -26.61
CA LEU A 131 3.54 10.64 -27.46
C LEU A 131 3.92 9.25 -27.98
N ALA A 132 5.21 9.02 -28.28
CA ALA A 132 5.65 7.75 -28.86
C ALA A 132 5.42 6.58 -27.87
N LYS A 133 5.79 6.76 -26.60
CA LYS A 133 5.53 5.75 -25.56
C LYS A 133 4.03 5.57 -25.29
N ALA A 134 3.25 6.64 -25.31
CA ALA A 134 1.80 6.52 -25.14
C ALA A 134 1.17 5.68 -26.28
N GLU A 135 1.63 5.85 -27.51
CA GLU A 135 1.17 5.04 -28.66
C GLU A 135 1.62 3.58 -28.57
N GLU A 136 2.80 3.32 -28.01
CA GLU A 136 3.23 1.95 -27.75
C GLU A 136 2.26 1.23 -26.81
N HIS A 137 1.87 1.86 -25.69
CA HIS A 137 0.91 1.28 -24.76
C HIS A 137 -0.49 1.13 -25.38
N LEU A 138 -0.91 2.07 -26.23
CA LEU A 138 -2.15 1.94 -27.01
C LEU A 138 -2.12 0.73 -27.94
N LYS A 139 -1.00 0.47 -28.61
CA LYS A 139 -0.80 -0.71 -29.46
C LYS A 139 -0.83 -2.02 -28.63
N ARG A 140 -0.25 -2.00 -27.42
CA ARG A 140 -0.36 -3.16 -26.49
C ARG A 140 -1.80 -3.45 -26.16
N LEU A 141 -2.58 -2.43 -25.81
CA LEU A 141 -4.02 -2.58 -25.52
C LEU A 141 -4.81 -3.09 -26.74
N ASP A 142 -4.48 -2.64 -27.94
CA ASP A 142 -5.12 -3.15 -29.16
C ASP A 142 -4.94 -4.67 -29.32
N GLY A 143 -3.74 -5.17 -29.01
CA GLY A 143 -3.44 -6.60 -29.03
C GLY A 143 -4.08 -7.40 -27.88
N ILE A 144 -4.30 -6.76 -26.72
CA ILE A 144 -4.93 -7.41 -25.56
C ILE A 144 -6.45 -7.45 -25.69
N CYS A 145 -7.05 -6.43 -26.29
CA CYS A 145 -8.50 -6.21 -26.33
C CYS A 145 -9.10 -6.61 -27.69
N THR A 146 -9.51 -7.85 -27.84
CA THR A 146 -10.00 -8.43 -29.11
C THR A 146 -11.16 -7.65 -29.76
N PHE A 147 -12.01 -7.00 -28.95
CA PHE A 147 -13.17 -6.22 -29.44
C PHE A 147 -13.19 -4.76 -28.93
N GLY A 148 -12.03 -4.25 -28.47
CA GLY A 148 -11.90 -2.88 -27.97
C GLY A 148 -12.50 -2.71 -26.59
N CYS A 149 -11.68 -2.87 -25.53
CA CYS A 149 -12.05 -2.63 -24.14
C CYS A 149 -12.16 -1.12 -23.83
N SER A 150 -12.65 -0.79 -22.62
CA SER A 150 -12.78 0.58 -22.12
C SER A 150 -11.43 1.31 -22.09
N GLU A 151 -10.41 0.62 -21.63
CA GLU A 151 -9.04 1.13 -21.46
C GLU A 151 -8.42 1.51 -22.81
N TYR A 152 -8.59 0.66 -23.83
CA TYR A 152 -8.17 0.98 -25.19
C TYR A 152 -8.87 2.22 -25.73
N LYS A 153 -10.20 2.29 -25.54
CA LYS A 153 -10.98 3.44 -26.03
C LYS A 153 -10.59 4.73 -25.34
N ALA A 154 -10.36 4.66 -24.01
CA ALA A 154 -9.95 5.82 -23.22
C ALA A 154 -8.58 6.34 -23.65
N LEU A 155 -7.56 5.46 -23.71
CA LEU A 155 -6.22 5.89 -24.15
C LEU A 155 -6.21 6.36 -25.61
N LYS A 156 -6.95 5.70 -26.50
CA LYS A 156 -7.09 6.14 -27.90
C LYS A 156 -7.68 7.54 -28.01
N LYS A 157 -8.69 7.86 -27.18
CA LYS A 157 -9.28 9.20 -27.09
C LYS A 157 -8.25 10.21 -26.59
N ALA A 158 -7.49 9.88 -25.55
CA ALA A 158 -6.45 10.75 -25.00
C ALA A 158 -5.33 11.05 -26.00
N VAL A 159 -4.83 10.03 -26.71
CA VAL A 159 -3.81 10.18 -27.76
C VAL A 159 -4.32 11.08 -28.90
N ARG A 160 -5.55 10.89 -29.34
CA ARG A 160 -6.15 11.75 -30.40
C ARG A 160 -6.28 13.21 -29.95
N ALA A 161 -6.71 13.45 -28.71
CA ALA A 161 -6.82 14.80 -28.16
C ALA A 161 -5.43 15.47 -28.08
N TYR A 162 -4.43 14.73 -27.60
CA TYR A 162 -3.05 15.21 -27.52
C TYR A 162 -2.51 15.62 -28.90
N LYS A 163 -2.68 14.76 -29.93
CA LYS A 163 -2.25 15.07 -31.31
C LYS A 163 -2.94 16.30 -31.87
N LYS A 164 -4.24 16.47 -31.58
CA LYS A 164 -4.98 17.65 -32.01
C LYS A 164 -4.39 18.94 -31.43
N ASN A 165 -4.02 18.91 -30.13
CA ASN A 165 -3.44 20.06 -29.44
C ASN A 165 -2.03 20.40 -29.94
N LEU A 166 -1.26 19.42 -30.46
CA LEU A 166 0.05 19.69 -31.07
C LEU A 166 -0.06 20.34 -32.47
N ALA A 167 -1.21 20.19 -33.13
CA ALA A 167 -1.43 20.71 -34.50
C ALA A 167 -2.13 22.08 -34.49
N SER A 168 -2.52 22.61 -33.33
CA SER A 168 -3.18 23.92 -33.15
C SER A 168 -2.20 24.98 -32.69
#